data_a1b4456a1a645e574c63475db1e22288
#
_entry.id   a1b4456a1a645e574c63475db1e22288
#
_cell.length_a   1.000
_cell.length_b   1.000
_cell.length_c   1.000
_cell.angle_alpha   90.00
_cell.angle_beta   90.00
_cell.angle_gamma   90.00
#
_symmetry.space_group_name_H-M   'P 1'
#
loop_
_entity.id
_entity.type
_entity.pdbx_description
1 polymer ?
#
loop_
_entity_poly.entity_id
_entity_poly.type
_entity_poly.pdbx_seq_one_letter_code
_entity_poly.pdbx_strand_id
1 'polypeptide(L)'
;LTPYGADIEPGLGDKGEILAAFQALGRRLGRERVLWRYDPVLLTGAIGADWHRERFRVLCERLSPYTDQVTLSFLDSYPGRPMDGLRAPDHREAAELAAYFGETARAFGLAPVMCCEAGDYARYGIGRAACIDRARLERVCGCPLELKPDRGQRPGCGCCESVDIGAYDTCPTGCRYCYANRSPGRTAARRSRHAPDSPLLVGFPGPEDEIIDADCASARASQLRLF
;
A
#
# COMPACT_ATOMS: atom_id res chain seq x y z
N LEU A 1 6.47 -2.40 -2.49
CA LEU A 1 7.79 -3.03 -2.49
C LEU A 1 8.64 -2.44 -1.36
N THR A 2 9.08 -3.30 -0.45
CA THR A 2 9.96 -3.03 0.69
C THR A 2 11.30 -3.75 0.48
N PRO A 3 12.39 -3.32 1.13
CA PRO A 3 13.68 -3.97 0.97
C PRO A 3 13.95 -5.12 1.95
N TYR A 4 12.94 -5.53 2.75
CA TYR A 4 13.12 -6.55 3.77
C TYR A 4 13.42 -7.92 3.18
N GLY A 5 14.23 -8.70 3.90
CA GLY A 5 14.57 -10.07 3.58
C GLY A 5 13.55 -11.10 4.08
N ALA A 6 13.88 -12.38 3.90
CA ALA A 6 13.03 -13.48 4.32
C ALA A 6 12.85 -13.59 5.86
N ASP A 7 13.70 -12.93 6.62
CA ASP A 7 13.57 -12.78 8.09
C ASP A 7 12.35 -11.97 8.51
N ILE A 8 11.89 -11.05 7.66
CA ILE A 8 10.70 -10.22 7.86
C ILE A 8 9.55 -10.65 6.93
N GLU A 9 9.85 -10.99 5.69
CA GLU A 9 8.88 -11.33 4.63
C GLU A 9 9.16 -12.72 4.04
N PRO A 10 8.99 -13.79 4.82
CA PRO A 10 9.48 -15.14 4.48
C PRO A 10 8.86 -15.75 3.22
N GLY A 11 7.64 -15.40 2.89
CA GLY A 11 6.94 -15.94 1.72
C GLY A 11 6.97 -15.05 0.47
N LEU A 12 7.68 -13.93 0.52
CA LEU A 12 7.96 -13.15 -0.68
C LEU A 12 9.17 -13.76 -1.40
N GLY A 13 9.02 -13.99 -2.70
CA GLY A 13 10.09 -14.47 -3.55
C GLY A 13 11.26 -13.49 -3.69
N ASP A 14 12.10 -13.73 -4.68
CA ASP A 14 13.25 -12.88 -4.97
C ASP A 14 12.85 -11.42 -5.20
N LYS A 15 13.48 -10.52 -4.47
CA LYS A 15 13.18 -9.07 -4.56
C LYS A 15 13.58 -8.47 -5.92
N GLY A 16 14.55 -9.08 -6.60
CA GLY A 16 14.92 -8.69 -7.96
C GLY A 16 13.81 -8.99 -8.96
N GLU A 17 13.16 -10.15 -8.84
CA GLU A 17 12.01 -10.51 -9.68
C GLU A 17 10.82 -9.58 -9.43
N ILE A 18 10.52 -9.27 -8.15
CA ILE A 18 9.46 -8.33 -7.78
C ILE A 18 9.74 -6.94 -8.33
N LEU A 19 10.98 -6.49 -8.23
CA LEU A 19 11.42 -5.21 -8.80
C LEU A 19 11.28 -5.20 -10.33
N ALA A 20 11.70 -6.27 -11.00
CA ALA A 20 11.57 -6.39 -12.46
C ALA A 20 10.09 -6.39 -12.89
N ALA A 21 9.22 -7.07 -12.14
CA ALA A 21 7.77 -7.05 -12.37
C ALA A 21 7.19 -5.63 -12.20
N PHE A 22 7.59 -4.91 -11.15
CA PHE A 22 7.18 -3.51 -10.94
C PHE A 22 7.59 -2.63 -12.13
N GLN A 23 8.83 -2.75 -12.58
CA GLN A 23 9.37 -2.00 -13.72
C GLN A 23 8.62 -2.35 -15.02
N ALA A 24 8.30 -3.62 -15.23
CA ALA A 24 7.51 -4.08 -16.38
C ALA A 24 6.10 -3.48 -16.38
N LEU A 25 5.44 -3.45 -15.21
CA LEU A 25 4.13 -2.81 -15.04
C LEU A 25 4.21 -1.30 -15.31
N GLY A 26 5.21 -0.61 -14.77
CA GLY A 26 5.42 0.83 -15.01
C GLY A 26 5.64 1.17 -16.48
N ARG A 27 6.41 0.34 -17.21
CA ARG A 27 6.56 0.49 -18.66
C ARG A 27 5.26 0.27 -19.43
N ARG A 28 4.47 -0.73 -19.03
CA ARG A 28 3.25 -1.12 -19.74
C ARG A 28 2.07 -0.18 -19.46
N LEU A 29 1.92 0.26 -18.22
CA LEU A 29 0.74 1.00 -17.76
C LEU A 29 0.98 2.53 -17.68
N GLY A 30 2.24 2.95 -17.57
CA GLY A 30 2.62 4.34 -17.31
C GLY A 30 2.83 4.60 -15.81
N ARG A 31 3.69 5.58 -15.53
CA ARG A 31 4.17 5.93 -14.18
C ARG A 31 3.05 6.29 -13.19
N GLU A 32 2.00 6.92 -13.67
CA GLU A 32 0.89 7.40 -12.84
C GLU A 32 -0.07 6.30 -12.40
N ARG A 33 -0.02 5.11 -13.05
CA ARG A 33 -0.88 3.96 -12.75
C ARG A 33 -0.24 2.91 -11.86
N VAL A 34 1.06 3.02 -11.59
CA VAL A 34 1.80 2.07 -10.75
C VAL A 34 2.42 2.82 -9.59
N LEU A 35 1.87 2.64 -8.41
CA LEU A 35 2.29 3.35 -7.20
C LEU A 35 3.21 2.49 -6.36
N TRP A 36 4.31 3.08 -5.92
CA TRP A 36 5.22 2.41 -5.00
C TRP A 36 4.79 2.69 -3.55
N ARG A 37 4.73 1.62 -2.75
CA ARG A 37 4.57 1.70 -1.30
C ARG A 37 5.84 1.19 -0.62
N TYR A 38 6.47 2.05 0.16
CA TYR A 38 7.54 1.73 1.10
C TYR A 38 6.92 1.68 2.49
N ASP A 39 6.22 0.58 2.78
CA ASP A 39 5.23 0.47 3.83
C ASP A 39 5.13 -1.00 4.33
N PRO A 40 5.30 -1.20 5.66
CA PRO A 40 5.67 -0.22 6.68
C PRO A 40 7.19 0.00 6.79
N VAL A 41 7.60 1.16 7.31
CA VAL A 41 8.94 1.39 7.85
C VAL A 41 8.99 0.83 9.27
N LEU A 42 9.83 -0.16 9.50
CA LEU A 42 10.01 -0.82 10.80
C LEU A 42 11.49 -0.91 11.18
N LEU A 43 11.75 -0.95 12.46
CA LEU A 43 13.10 -1.09 13.01
C LEU A 43 13.25 -2.41 13.76
N THR A 44 14.49 -2.94 13.76
CA THR A 44 14.91 -4.10 14.54
C THR A 44 16.31 -3.85 15.10
N GLY A 45 16.89 -4.82 15.79
CA GLY A 45 18.31 -4.74 16.19
C GLY A 45 19.30 -4.65 15.03
N ALA A 46 18.91 -5.12 13.83
CA ALA A 46 19.76 -5.11 12.62
C ALA A 46 19.30 -4.08 11.57
N ILE A 47 18.05 -3.66 11.62
CA ILE A 47 17.44 -2.72 10.66
C ILE A 47 17.26 -1.39 11.38
N GLY A 48 18.18 -0.48 11.21
CA GLY A 48 18.18 0.87 11.78
C GLY A 48 17.91 1.95 10.74
N ALA A 49 18.00 3.22 11.17
CA ALA A 49 17.74 4.37 10.30
C ALA A 49 18.70 4.43 9.10
N ASP A 50 19.99 4.16 9.30
CA ASP A 50 20.98 4.20 8.21
C ASP A 50 20.75 3.10 7.17
N TRP A 51 20.31 1.92 7.62
CA TRP A 51 19.90 0.85 6.72
C TRP A 51 18.72 1.30 5.84
N HIS A 52 17.72 1.98 6.41
CA HIS A 52 16.61 2.52 5.64
C HIS A 52 17.04 3.60 4.67
N ARG A 53 17.93 4.51 5.07
CA ARG A 53 18.46 5.57 4.20
C ARG A 53 19.11 5.00 2.94
N GLU A 54 19.98 4.02 3.12
CA GLU A 54 20.66 3.36 2.01
C GLU A 54 19.66 2.65 1.07
N ARG A 55 18.81 1.78 1.64
CA ARG A 55 17.86 0.98 0.85
C ARG A 55 16.81 1.81 0.15
N PHE A 56 16.32 2.85 0.80
CA PHE A 56 15.35 3.76 0.21
C PHE A 56 15.94 4.51 -0.99
N ARG A 57 17.16 5.02 -0.87
CA ARG A 57 17.85 5.69 -1.98
C ARG A 57 18.01 4.77 -3.18
N VAL A 58 18.46 3.53 -2.96
CA VAL A 58 18.61 2.53 -4.03
C VAL A 58 17.26 2.22 -4.71
N LEU A 59 16.18 2.12 -3.93
CA LEU A 59 14.85 1.89 -4.50
C LEU A 59 14.32 3.12 -5.24
N CYS A 60 14.56 4.35 -4.76
CA CYS A 60 14.23 5.57 -5.49
C CYS A 60 14.91 5.59 -6.86
N GLU A 61 16.22 5.31 -6.92
CA GLU A 61 16.98 5.25 -8.15
C GLU A 61 16.40 4.23 -9.14
N ARG A 62 16.04 3.04 -8.66
CA ARG A 62 15.55 1.93 -9.49
C ARG A 62 14.08 2.04 -9.90
N LEU A 63 13.26 2.76 -9.14
CA LEU A 63 11.81 2.81 -9.34
C LEU A 63 11.33 4.15 -9.94
N SER A 64 12.03 5.25 -9.73
CA SER A 64 11.60 6.56 -10.21
C SER A 64 11.32 6.67 -11.72
N PRO A 65 11.94 5.88 -12.63
CA PRO A 65 11.52 5.89 -14.02
C PRO A 65 10.12 5.27 -14.26
N TYR A 66 9.59 4.50 -13.30
CA TYR A 66 8.40 3.65 -13.47
C TYR A 66 7.22 4.04 -12.58
N THR A 67 7.41 4.97 -11.66
CA THR A 67 6.37 5.52 -10.80
C THR A 67 6.61 7.00 -10.57
N ASP A 68 5.58 7.75 -10.21
CA ASP A 68 5.67 9.17 -9.88
C ASP A 68 5.50 9.45 -8.39
N GLN A 69 5.21 8.42 -7.60
CA GLN A 69 4.89 8.58 -6.19
C GLN A 69 5.46 7.44 -5.34
N VAL A 70 5.85 7.78 -4.12
CA VAL A 70 6.11 6.81 -3.06
C VAL A 70 5.20 7.08 -1.87
N THR A 71 4.46 6.05 -1.45
CA THR A 71 3.66 6.10 -0.22
C THR A 71 4.47 5.50 0.92
N LEU A 72 4.55 6.22 2.01
CA LEU A 72 5.26 5.89 3.23
C LEU A 72 4.28 5.64 4.37
N SER A 73 4.56 4.71 5.26
CA SER A 73 3.95 4.62 6.58
C SER A 73 4.93 3.97 7.56
N PHE A 74 4.77 4.23 8.84
CA PHE A 74 5.49 3.55 9.90
C PHE A 74 4.72 2.31 10.36
N LEU A 75 5.42 1.44 11.07
CA LEU A 75 4.81 0.23 11.61
C LEU A 75 3.73 0.58 12.64
N ASP A 76 2.51 0.12 12.40
CA ASP A 76 1.42 0.17 13.37
C ASP A 76 1.47 -1.03 14.32
N SER A 77 1.16 -0.78 15.59
CA SER A 77 0.97 -1.85 16.57
C SER A 77 -0.50 -2.27 16.59
N TYR A 78 -0.76 -3.54 16.33
CA TYR A 78 -2.12 -4.09 16.36
C TYR A 78 -2.33 -4.98 17.59
N PRO A 79 -3.43 -4.83 18.35
CA PRO A 79 -3.73 -5.68 19.51
C PRO A 79 -3.71 -7.17 19.13
N GLY A 80 -3.07 -7.98 19.99
CA GLY A 80 -2.96 -9.42 19.78
C GLY A 80 -1.97 -9.87 18.70
N ARG A 81 -1.15 -8.95 18.18
CA ARG A 81 -0.04 -9.28 17.27
C ARG A 81 1.30 -9.16 17.98
N PRO A 82 2.02 -10.28 18.18
CA PRO A 82 3.39 -10.22 18.69
C PRO A 82 4.28 -9.48 17.67
N MET A 83 5.04 -8.54 18.17
CA MET A 83 5.96 -7.76 17.33
C MET A 83 7.38 -8.32 17.34
N ASP A 84 7.68 -9.34 18.14
CA ASP A 84 8.91 -10.17 18.22
C ASP A 84 10.20 -9.49 17.70
N GLY A 85 10.57 -8.38 18.36
CA GLY A 85 11.76 -7.61 17.98
C GLY A 85 11.55 -6.61 16.83
N LEU A 86 10.31 -6.49 16.30
CA LEU A 86 9.93 -5.40 15.41
C LEU A 86 9.43 -4.21 16.24
N ARG A 87 9.80 -3.01 15.84
CA ARG A 87 9.25 -1.80 16.46
C ARG A 87 9.02 -0.69 15.44
N ALA A 88 8.10 0.19 15.73
CA ALA A 88 7.99 1.46 15.03
C ALA A 88 9.20 2.36 15.39
N PRO A 89 9.58 3.30 14.51
CA PRO A 89 10.45 4.40 14.87
C PRO A 89 9.81 5.24 15.99
N ASP A 90 10.64 5.72 16.93
CA ASP A 90 10.18 6.72 17.87
C ASP A 90 10.00 8.10 17.18
N HIS A 91 9.50 9.10 17.89
CA HIS A 91 9.21 10.42 17.31
C HIS A 91 10.43 11.08 16.66
N ARG A 92 11.61 10.92 17.25
CA ARG A 92 12.86 11.50 16.72
C ARG A 92 13.31 10.72 15.48
N GLU A 93 13.35 9.40 15.56
CA GLU A 93 13.70 8.52 14.45
C GLU A 93 12.75 8.71 13.25
N ALA A 94 11.44 8.82 13.53
CA ALA A 94 10.42 9.07 12.51
C ALA A 94 10.63 10.42 11.82
N ALA A 95 10.96 11.48 12.59
CA ALA A 95 11.26 12.80 12.04
C ALA A 95 12.51 12.78 11.16
N GLU A 96 13.60 12.15 11.64
CA GLU A 96 14.86 12.03 10.89
C GLU A 96 14.68 11.22 9.60
N LEU A 97 13.96 10.09 9.66
CA LEU A 97 13.65 9.27 8.49
C LEU A 97 12.74 10.01 7.51
N ALA A 98 11.71 10.70 8.00
CA ALA A 98 10.81 11.46 7.14
C ALA A 98 11.55 12.60 6.41
N ALA A 99 12.44 13.32 7.10
CA ALA A 99 13.26 14.36 6.47
C ALA A 99 14.09 13.78 5.31
N TYR A 100 14.78 12.67 5.55
CA TYR A 100 15.59 11.99 4.56
C TYR A 100 14.75 11.44 3.39
N PHE A 101 13.63 10.77 3.69
CA PHE A 101 12.77 10.21 2.65
C PHE A 101 12.14 11.29 1.78
N GLY A 102 11.69 12.39 2.39
CA GLY A 102 11.13 13.52 1.68
C GLY A 102 12.12 14.17 0.72
N GLU A 103 13.36 14.43 1.18
CA GLU A 103 14.43 14.99 0.36
C GLU A 103 14.83 14.04 -0.76
N THR A 104 15.13 12.77 -0.41
CA THR A 104 15.58 11.76 -1.38
C THR A 104 14.53 11.49 -2.45
N ALA A 105 13.28 11.27 -2.10
CA ALA A 105 12.22 11.01 -3.07
C ALA A 105 12.10 12.15 -4.08
N ARG A 106 12.08 13.41 -3.62
CA ARG A 106 12.02 14.57 -4.50
C ARG A 106 13.24 14.73 -5.39
N ALA A 107 14.44 14.41 -4.90
CA ALA A 107 15.65 14.43 -5.70
C ALA A 107 15.59 13.46 -6.90
N PHE A 108 14.84 12.36 -6.74
CA PHE A 108 14.56 11.41 -7.84
C PHE A 108 13.25 11.72 -8.61
N GLY A 109 12.62 12.87 -8.38
CA GLY A 109 11.38 13.26 -9.07
C GLY A 109 10.15 12.46 -8.67
N LEU A 110 10.14 11.88 -7.45
CA LEU A 110 9.00 11.21 -6.86
C LEU A 110 8.25 12.16 -5.93
N ALA A 111 6.92 12.05 -5.89
CA ALA A 111 6.08 12.70 -4.88
C ALA A 111 5.99 11.82 -3.63
N PRO A 112 6.67 12.15 -2.52
CA PRO A 112 6.50 11.39 -1.29
C PRO A 112 5.18 11.76 -0.61
N VAL A 113 4.43 10.74 -0.15
CA VAL A 113 3.18 10.93 0.60
C VAL A 113 3.14 10.00 1.80
N MET A 114 2.56 10.47 2.91
CA MET A 114 2.46 9.75 4.17
C MET A 114 1.04 9.21 4.38
N CYS A 115 0.90 7.93 4.66
CA CYS A 115 -0.39 7.25 4.82
C CYS A 115 -0.82 7.21 6.28
N CYS A 116 -1.84 7.99 6.64
CA CYS A 116 -2.54 7.96 7.93
C CYS A 116 -1.65 8.06 9.18
N GLU A 117 -0.51 8.72 9.09
CA GLU A 117 0.36 8.96 10.24
C GLU A 117 -0.03 10.25 10.97
N ALA A 118 0.01 10.18 12.30
CA ALA A 118 -0.12 11.36 13.12
C ALA A 118 1.15 12.23 13.02
N GLY A 119 1.00 13.51 12.72
CA GLY A 119 2.11 14.45 12.64
C GLY A 119 2.07 15.35 11.41
N ASP A 120 2.88 16.40 11.46
CA ASP A 120 3.09 17.32 10.34
C ASP A 120 4.32 16.91 9.53
N TYR A 121 4.09 16.13 8.49
CA TYR A 121 5.13 15.70 7.55
C TYR A 121 5.30 16.67 6.36
N ALA A 122 4.39 17.65 6.20
CA ALA A 122 4.48 18.66 5.14
C ALA A 122 5.76 19.49 5.26
N ARG A 123 6.25 19.74 6.47
CA ARG A 123 7.55 20.40 6.73
C ARG A 123 8.75 19.67 6.13
N TYR A 124 8.63 18.36 5.85
CA TYR A 124 9.64 17.56 5.14
C TYR A 124 9.35 17.43 3.64
N GLY A 125 8.32 18.15 3.14
CA GLY A 125 7.88 18.06 1.75
C GLY A 125 7.18 16.74 1.42
N ILE A 126 6.57 16.08 2.43
CA ILE A 126 5.80 14.85 2.28
C ILE A 126 4.32 15.21 2.37
N GLY A 127 3.58 14.93 1.30
CA GLY A 127 2.14 15.16 1.24
C GLY A 127 1.33 14.14 2.05
N ARG A 128 0.02 14.35 2.14
CA ARG A 128 -0.90 13.33 2.69
C ARG A 128 -1.24 12.31 1.60
N ALA A 129 -1.22 11.03 1.95
CA ALA A 129 -1.58 9.97 1.04
C ALA A 129 -3.10 9.79 0.94
N ALA A 130 -3.54 9.46 -0.27
CA ALA A 130 -4.79 8.79 -0.54
C ALA A 130 -4.47 7.57 -1.42
N CYS A 131 -4.73 6.37 -0.92
CA CYS A 131 -4.50 5.15 -1.71
C CYS A 131 -5.47 5.06 -2.88
N ILE A 132 -6.70 5.53 -2.66
CA ILE A 132 -7.75 5.73 -3.67
C ILE A 132 -7.92 7.24 -3.83
N ASP A 133 -7.03 7.84 -4.62
CA ASP A 133 -6.94 9.29 -4.81
C ASP A 133 -7.82 9.75 -5.97
N ARG A 134 -8.80 10.62 -5.66
CA ARG A 134 -9.73 11.14 -6.66
C ARG A 134 -9.02 11.86 -7.80
N ALA A 135 -8.10 12.77 -7.50
CA ALA A 135 -7.42 13.56 -8.52
C ALA A 135 -6.59 12.69 -9.45
N ARG A 136 -5.95 11.64 -8.91
CA ARG A 136 -5.23 10.63 -9.70
C ARG A 136 -6.19 9.83 -10.57
N LEU A 137 -7.31 9.37 -10.02
CA LEU A 137 -8.32 8.63 -10.78
C LEU A 137 -8.88 9.47 -11.92
N GLU A 138 -9.19 10.75 -11.71
CA GLU A 138 -9.65 11.67 -12.74
C GLU A 138 -8.62 11.83 -13.86
N ARG A 139 -7.33 11.96 -13.53
CA ARG A 139 -6.25 12.00 -14.55
C ARG A 139 -6.14 10.69 -15.33
N VAL A 140 -6.20 9.55 -14.64
CA VAL A 140 -6.09 8.22 -15.27
C VAL A 140 -7.30 7.91 -16.15
N CYS A 141 -8.49 8.28 -15.70
CA CYS A 141 -9.75 8.06 -16.45
C CYS A 141 -10.00 9.11 -17.54
N GLY A 142 -9.32 10.25 -17.48
CA GLY A 142 -9.51 11.36 -18.41
C GLY A 142 -10.88 12.05 -18.28
N CYS A 143 -11.54 11.94 -17.12
CA CYS A 143 -12.84 12.55 -16.88
C CYS A 143 -13.03 12.92 -15.40
N PRO A 144 -13.86 13.94 -15.08
CA PRO A 144 -14.24 14.25 -13.71
C PRO A 144 -15.02 13.09 -13.06
N LEU A 145 -14.79 12.88 -11.76
CA LEU A 145 -15.45 11.86 -10.97
C LEU A 145 -16.19 12.46 -9.77
N GLU A 146 -17.37 11.94 -9.48
CA GLU A 146 -18.15 12.24 -8.28
C GLU A 146 -17.93 11.12 -7.26
N LEU A 147 -16.88 11.27 -6.45
CA LEU A 147 -16.50 10.34 -5.40
C LEU A 147 -16.61 11.03 -4.04
N LYS A 148 -17.17 10.33 -3.07
CA LYS A 148 -17.25 10.78 -1.68
C LYS A 148 -16.02 10.31 -0.91
N PRO A 149 -15.64 10.99 0.18
CA PRO A 149 -14.64 10.47 1.11
C PRO A 149 -15.11 9.14 1.71
N ASP A 150 -14.20 8.18 1.84
CA ASP A 150 -14.49 6.91 2.49
C ASP A 150 -14.63 7.10 4.01
N ARG A 151 -15.85 6.86 4.52
CA ARG A 151 -16.17 6.98 5.95
C ARG A 151 -15.82 5.75 6.77
N GLY A 152 -15.51 4.64 6.13
CA GLY A 152 -15.07 3.39 6.75
C GLY A 152 -13.60 3.35 7.13
N GLN A 153 -12.84 4.35 6.71
CA GLN A 153 -11.40 4.42 6.97
C GLN A 153 -11.08 5.12 8.31
N ARG A 154 -9.87 4.86 8.80
CA ARG A 154 -9.36 5.50 10.03
C ARG A 154 -9.25 7.03 9.86
N PRO A 155 -9.34 7.78 10.97
CA PRO A 155 -9.18 9.24 10.92
C PRO A 155 -7.90 9.68 10.20
N GLY A 156 -8.01 10.69 9.36
CA GLY A 156 -6.87 11.20 8.58
C GLY A 156 -6.65 10.50 7.24
N CYS A 157 -7.37 9.42 6.89
CA CYS A 157 -7.33 8.83 5.57
C CYS A 157 -7.92 9.79 4.52
N GLY A 158 -7.23 9.94 3.38
CA GLY A 158 -7.68 10.78 2.26
C GLY A 158 -8.38 10.00 1.15
N CYS A 159 -8.62 8.70 1.33
CA CYS A 159 -9.21 7.84 0.30
C CYS A 159 -10.67 8.18 0.00
N CYS A 160 -11.05 8.03 -1.27
CA CYS A 160 -12.44 8.00 -1.68
C CYS A 160 -13.08 6.65 -1.34
N GLU A 161 -14.42 6.65 -1.29
CA GLU A 161 -15.22 5.43 -1.15
C GLU A 161 -14.83 4.39 -2.22
N SER A 162 -14.72 3.15 -1.79
CA SER A 162 -14.36 2.02 -2.63
C SER A 162 -14.90 0.73 -2.05
N VAL A 163 -14.95 -0.32 -2.87
CA VAL A 163 -15.35 -1.65 -2.43
C VAL A 163 -14.09 -2.51 -2.27
N ASP A 164 -13.85 -3.00 -1.05
CA ASP A 164 -12.79 -3.97 -0.78
C ASP A 164 -13.27 -5.37 -1.19
N ILE A 165 -12.63 -5.92 -2.23
CA ILE A 165 -12.87 -7.29 -2.70
C ILE A 165 -11.93 -8.31 -2.05
N GLY A 166 -11.07 -7.87 -1.12
CA GLY A 166 -10.12 -8.72 -0.41
C GLY A 166 -10.76 -9.56 0.70
N ALA A 167 -10.02 -10.52 1.22
CA ALA A 167 -10.40 -11.30 2.38
C ALA A 167 -9.21 -11.53 3.30
N TYR A 168 -9.43 -11.40 4.61
CA TYR A 168 -8.41 -11.74 5.61
C TYR A 168 -8.03 -13.22 5.54
N ASP A 169 -6.82 -13.54 6.01
CA ASP A 169 -6.28 -14.91 6.03
C ASP A 169 -6.19 -15.58 4.64
N THR A 170 -5.86 -14.83 3.59
CA THR A 170 -5.73 -15.36 2.22
C THR A 170 -4.33 -15.22 1.63
N CYS A 171 -3.48 -14.35 2.19
CA CYS A 171 -2.14 -14.11 1.68
C CYS A 171 -1.12 -15.12 2.24
N PRO A 172 -0.34 -15.82 1.38
CA PRO A 172 0.63 -16.84 1.83
C PRO A 172 1.96 -16.28 2.29
N THR A 173 2.21 -14.98 2.15
CA THR A 173 3.56 -14.42 2.31
C THR A 173 4.07 -14.43 3.75
N GLY A 174 3.17 -14.44 4.75
CA GLY A 174 3.54 -14.59 6.16
C GLY A 174 4.40 -13.45 6.71
N CYS A 175 4.29 -12.25 6.16
CA CYS A 175 5.02 -11.07 6.64
C CYS A 175 4.78 -10.87 8.13
N ARG A 176 5.85 -10.69 8.91
CA ARG A 176 5.79 -10.63 10.38
C ARG A 176 4.99 -9.43 10.90
N TYR A 177 4.92 -8.37 10.15
CA TYR A 177 4.14 -7.16 10.45
C TYR A 177 2.69 -7.21 9.95
N CYS A 178 2.26 -8.28 9.28
CA CYS A 178 0.97 -8.33 8.60
C CYS A 178 -0.19 -8.38 9.58
N TYR A 179 -1.12 -7.44 9.48
CA TYR A 179 -2.37 -7.43 10.26
C TYR A 179 -3.49 -8.28 9.64
N ALA A 180 -3.41 -8.58 8.35
CA ALA A 180 -4.48 -9.23 7.60
C ALA A 180 -4.52 -10.76 7.77
N ASN A 181 -3.44 -11.39 8.18
CA ASN A 181 -3.39 -12.84 8.42
C ASN A 181 -3.34 -13.14 9.92
N ARG A 182 -4.33 -13.84 10.45
CA ARG A 182 -4.43 -14.17 11.88
C ARG A 182 -3.58 -15.37 12.28
N SER A 183 -3.51 -16.38 11.41
CA SER A 183 -2.64 -17.53 11.62
C SER A 183 -2.30 -18.25 10.32
N PRO A 184 -1.13 -18.94 10.24
CA PRO A 184 -0.76 -19.74 9.07
C PRO A 184 -1.77 -20.85 8.75
N GLY A 185 -2.35 -21.52 9.76
CA GLY A 185 -3.33 -22.58 9.58
C GLY A 185 -4.64 -22.08 8.94
N ARG A 186 -5.13 -20.90 9.38
CA ARG A 186 -6.32 -20.28 8.75
C ARG A 186 -6.04 -19.88 7.31
N THR A 187 -4.87 -19.31 7.06
CA THR A 187 -4.45 -18.94 5.70
C THR A 187 -4.37 -20.16 4.80
N ALA A 188 -3.76 -21.26 5.26
CA ALA A 188 -3.70 -22.49 4.50
C ALA A 188 -5.09 -23.06 4.19
N ALA A 189 -5.98 -23.10 5.19
CA ALA A 189 -7.36 -23.58 5.03
C ALA A 189 -8.19 -22.70 4.07
N ARG A 190 -8.00 -21.39 4.06
CA ARG A 190 -8.71 -20.52 3.10
C ARG A 190 -8.14 -20.66 1.69
N ARG A 191 -6.82 -20.76 1.56
CA ARG A 191 -6.17 -20.96 0.28
C ARG A 191 -6.54 -22.28 -0.40
N SER A 192 -6.68 -23.37 0.38
CA SER A 192 -7.10 -24.67 -0.19
C SER A 192 -8.53 -24.64 -0.76
N ARG A 193 -9.32 -23.64 -0.42
CA ARG A 193 -10.67 -23.41 -0.94
C ARG A 193 -10.71 -22.43 -2.12
N HIS A 194 -9.57 -21.82 -2.49
CA HIS A 194 -9.52 -20.92 -3.64
C HIS A 194 -9.63 -21.74 -4.93
N ALA A 195 -10.51 -21.29 -5.83
CA ALA A 195 -10.67 -21.86 -7.15
C ALA A 195 -10.66 -20.70 -8.18
N PRO A 196 -9.80 -20.79 -9.23
CA PRO A 196 -9.65 -19.69 -10.21
C PRO A 196 -10.93 -19.37 -11.01
N ASP A 197 -11.83 -20.34 -11.13
CA ASP A 197 -13.11 -20.24 -11.82
C ASP A 197 -14.27 -19.81 -10.92
N SER A 198 -14.01 -19.65 -9.62
CA SER A 198 -15.02 -19.14 -8.67
C SER A 198 -15.17 -17.62 -8.79
N PRO A 199 -16.38 -17.07 -8.68
CA PRO A 199 -16.61 -15.64 -8.54
C PRO A 199 -16.16 -15.10 -7.16
N LEU A 200 -15.89 -15.99 -6.18
CA LEU A 200 -15.44 -15.64 -4.85
C LEU A 200 -13.94 -15.85 -4.70
N LEU A 201 -13.28 -15.03 -3.88
CA LEU A 201 -11.89 -15.20 -3.53
C LEU A 201 -11.63 -16.52 -2.77
N VAL A 202 -12.61 -16.98 -1.99
CA VAL A 202 -12.52 -18.21 -1.20
C VAL A 202 -13.81 -19.04 -1.35
N GLY A 203 -13.71 -20.22 -1.94
CA GLY A 203 -14.82 -21.16 -2.14
C GLY A 203 -15.76 -20.75 -3.27
N PHE A 204 -16.95 -21.32 -3.26
CA PHE A 204 -18.04 -21.03 -4.21
C PHE A 204 -19.27 -20.58 -3.42
N PRO A 205 -20.22 -19.86 -4.06
CA PRO A 205 -21.51 -19.59 -3.47
C PRO A 205 -22.20 -20.92 -3.10
N GLY A 206 -22.76 -20.98 -1.89
CA GLY A 206 -23.54 -22.12 -1.42
C GLY A 206 -25.02 -22.02 -1.83
N PRO A 207 -25.80 -23.09 -1.64
CA PRO A 207 -27.23 -23.10 -1.99
C PRO A 207 -28.07 -22.13 -1.14
N GLU A 208 -27.56 -21.72 0.04
CA GLU A 208 -28.23 -20.78 0.93
C GLU A 208 -27.74 -19.33 0.76
N ASP A 209 -26.75 -19.09 -0.12
CA ASP A 209 -26.24 -17.75 -0.39
C ASP A 209 -27.21 -16.99 -1.31
N GLU A 210 -27.59 -15.78 -0.89
CA GLU A 210 -28.36 -14.87 -1.72
C GLU A 210 -27.42 -14.06 -2.62
N ILE A 211 -27.61 -14.16 -3.92
CA ILE A 211 -26.87 -13.39 -4.90
C ILE A 211 -27.67 -12.15 -5.28
N ILE A 212 -27.18 -10.99 -4.90
CA ILE A 212 -27.81 -9.70 -5.15
C ILE A 212 -26.99 -8.93 -6.16
N ASP A 213 -27.63 -8.42 -7.20
CA ASP A 213 -26.99 -7.51 -8.16
C ASP A 213 -26.62 -6.20 -7.45
N ALA A 214 -25.33 -5.83 -7.49
CA ALA A 214 -24.90 -4.57 -6.92
C ALA A 214 -25.36 -3.42 -7.84
N ASP A 215 -25.99 -2.40 -7.25
CA ASP A 215 -26.28 -1.14 -7.95
C ASP A 215 -24.95 -0.35 -8.06
N CYS A 216 -24.25 -0.57 -9.17
CA CYS A 216 -22.99 0.09 -9.49
C CYS A 216 -23.24 1.32 -10.36
N ALA A 217 -23.71 2.39 -9.77
CA ALA A 217 -23.81 3.67 -10.46
C ALA A 217 -22.42 4.14 -10.94
N SER A 218 -22.37 4.71 -12.13
CA SER A 218 -21.13 5.31 -12.65
C SER A 218 -20.70 6.49 -11.79
N ALA A 219 -19.46 6.50 -11.34
CA ALA A 219 -18.88 7.64 -10.66
C ALA A 219 -18.51 8.82 -11.62
N ARG A 220 -18.74 8.69 -12.90
CA ARG A 220 -18.49 9.75 -13.88
C ARG A 220 -19.40 10.93 -13.60
N ALA A 221 -18.84 12.15 -13.50
CA ALA A 221 -19.64 13.33 -13.36
C ALA A 221 -20.54 13.53 -14.59
N SER A 222 -21.82 13.81 -14.35
CA SER A 222 -22.81 14.03 -15.42
C SER A 222 -22.61 15.35 -16.17
N GLN A 223 -21.92 16.32 -15.55
CA GLN A 223 -21.56 17.61 -16.13
C GLN A 223 -20.04 17.78 -16.24
N LEU A 224 -19.56 18.18 -17.42
CA LEU A 224 -18.20 18.68 -17.57
C LEU A 224 -18.06 19.98 -16.75
N ARG A 225 -17.12 20.02 -15.81
CA ARG A 225 -16.75 21.26 -15.14
C ARG A 225 -16.03 22.12 -16.16
N LEU A 226 -16.57 23.28 -16.46
CA LEU A 226 -16.01 24.25 -17.44
C LEU A 226 -14.81 25.02 -16.87
N PHE A 227 -14.52 24.94 -15.53
CA PHE A 227 -13.43 25.63 -14.84
C PHE A 227 -12.89 24.79 -13.66
#